data_02cc029b71903bbd2d2b74c1f6b475f1
#
_entry.id   02cc029b71903bbd2d2b74c1f6b475f1
#
_cell.length_a   1.000
_cell.length_b   1.000
_cell.length_c   1.000
_cell.angle_alpha   90.00
_cell.angle_beta   90.00
_cell.angle_gamma   90.00
#
_symmetry.space_group_name_H-M   'P 1'
#
loop_
_entity.id
_entity.type
_entity.pdbx_description
1 polymer ?
#
loop_
_entity_poly.entity_id
_entity_poly.type
_entity_poly.pdbx_seq_one_letter_code
_entity_poly.pdbx_strand_id
1 'polypeptide(L)'
;QEGFTGDTRLGGSVNSNEVSLQPHNHGTHTECYGHIAKERVALSEVFNGYTGLASLHTTMLPYGAPIDAGYLPKSSHPALILRTNLEGFCAKDFSNSEPSYISPKAMEAIVALGVKHLLIDLPSVDPEFDQGALLAHRIFWGYQNGTFTRTSCTITEMARIPKHVQDGEFVISLQTLDWESDAVPSNPVLYPVKKEVEQE
;
A
#
# COMPACT_ATOMS: atom_id res chain seq x y z
N GLN A 1 -24.23 -21.55 11.42
CA GLN A 1 -25.04 -22.34 12.38
C GLN A 1 -26.48 -22.22 11.93
N GLU A 2 -27.15 -23.35 11.65
CA GLU A 2 -28.59 -23.36 11.36
C GLU A 2 -29.35 -22.74 12.53
N GLY A 3 -30.22 -21.74 12.26
CA GLY A 3 -31.06 -21.08 13.26
C GLY A 3 -30.42 -19.91 13.99
N PHE A 4 -29.17 -19.54 13.70
CA PHE A 4 -28.57 -18.33 14.29
C PHE A 4 -28.96 -17.09 13.49
N THR A 5 -29.53 -16.08 14.19
CA THR A 5 -29.84 -14.76 13.62
C THR A 5 -28.86 -13.73 14.21
N GLY A 6 -27.91 -13.27 13.40
CA GLY A 6 -26.89 -12.28 13.77
C GLY A 6 -27.31 -10.84 13.46
N ASP A 7 -28.59 -10.51 13.61
CA ASP A 7 -29.13 -9.15 13.41
C ASP A 7 -30.24 -8.90 14.43
N THR A 8 -30.03 -7.92 15.30
CA THR A 8 -31.00 -7.55 16.32
C THR A 8 -32.31 -6.98 15.74
N ARG A 9 -32.25 -6.43 14.55
CA ARG A 9 -33.45 -5.94 13.82
C ARG A 9 -34.35 -7.07 13.34
N LEU A 10 -33.79 -8.27 13.20
CA LEU A 10 -34.47 -9.48 12.78
C LEU A 10 -34.77 -10.42 13.96
N GLY A 11 -34.67 -9.90 15.20
CA GLY A 11 -34.94 -10.67 16.43
C GLY A 11 -33.76 -11.47 16.97
N GLY A 12 -32.56 -11.29 16.43
CA GLY A 12 -31.34 -11.87 17.00
C GLY A 12 -30.95 -11.20 18.32
N SER A 13 -30.23 -11.93 19.17
CA SER A 13 -29.72 -11.41 20.45
C SER A 13 -28.47 -10.55 20.33
N VAL A 14 -27.73 -10.63 19.18
CA VAL A 14 -26.51 -9.91 18.90
C VAL A 14 -26.44 -9.51 17.43
N ASN A 15 -25.57 -8.54 17.12
CA ASN A 15 -25.17 -8.24 15.74
C ASN A 15 -23.87 -8.99 15.46
N SER A 16 -23.90 -9.87 14.45
CA SER A 16 -22.76 -10.67 14.00
C SER A 16 -22.79 -10.73 12.48
N ASN A 17 -22.02 -9.85 11.85
CA ASN A 17 -22.00 -9.74 10.40
C ASN A 17 -21.01 -10.75 9.80
N GLU A 18 -21.38 -11.34 8.68
CA GLU A 18 -20.43 -12.01 7.80
C GLU A 18 -19.79 -10.98 6.87
N VAL A 19 -18.47 -11.07 6.67
CA VAL A 19 -17.72 -10.20 5.78
C VAL A 19 -17.03 -11.04 4.71
N SER A 20 -17.30 -10.72 3.45
CA SER A 20 -16.59 -11.26 2.29
C SER A 20 -15.80 -10.13 1.65
N LEU A 21 -14.50 -10.33 1.48
CA LEU A 21 -13.64 -9.32 0.86
C LEU A 21 -12.52 -9.95 0.03
N GLN A 22 -12.03 -9.17 -0.93
CA GLN A 22 -10.78 -9.42 -1.67
C GLN A 22 -9.80 -8.32 -1.25
N PRO A 23 -8.71 -8.62 -0.53
CA PRO A 23 -7.81 -7.58 0.00
C PRO A 23 -7.35 -6.60 -1.06
N HIS A 24 -6.90 -7.07 -2.21
CA HIS A 24 -6.41 -6.23 -3.31
C HIS A 24 -7.46 -5.24 -3.88
N ASN A 25 -8.75 -5.49 -3.69
CA ASN A 25 -9.81 -4.72 -4.36
C ASN A 25 -10.66 -3.85 -3.41
N HIS A 26 -10.68 -4.16 -2.11
CA HIS A 26 -11.69 -3.62 -1.20
C HIS A 26 -11.17 -2.66 -0.15
N GLY A 27 -10.06 -1.98 -0.40
CA GLY A 27 -9.56 -0.93 0.47
C GLY A 27 -8.07 -1.04 0.77
N THR A 28 -7.61 -0.25 1.75
CA THR A 28 -6.19 -0.25 2.14
C THR A 28 -5.74 -1.64 2.52
N HIS A 29 -4.76 -2.15 1.82
CA HIS A 29 -4.16 -3.46 2.04
C HIS A 29 -2.65 -3.39 1.92
N THR A 30 -1.97 -4.31 2.58
CA THR A 30 -0.52 -4.51 2.46
C THR A 30 -0.28 -5.89 1.90
N GLU A 31 0.66 -5.98 0.97
CA GLU A 31 0.97 -7.17 0.21
C GLU A 31 2.47 -7.46 0.15
N CYS A 32 2.80 -8.71 -0.17
CA CYS A 32 4.15 -9.18 -0.38
C CYS A 32 4.33 -9.74 -1.81
N TYR A 33 5.55 -10.18 -2.12
CA TYR A 33 5.87 -10.75 -3.43
C TYR A 33 5.03 -12.00 -3.79
N GLY A 34 4.33 -12.58 -2.82
CA GLY A 34 3.36 -13.65 -3.04
C GLY A 34 2.28 -13.30 -4.06
N HIS A 35 1.94 -12.00 -4.16
CA HIS A 35 1.00 -11.47 -5.14
C HIS A 35 1.33 -11.86 -6.60
N ILE A 36 2.61 -11.89 -6.94
CA ILE A 36 3.08 -12.21 -8.30
C ILE A 36 3.95 -13.48 -8.37
N ALA A 37 4.12 -14.17 -7.25
CA ALA A 37 4.84 -15.43 -7.20
C ALA A 37 4.00 -16.57 -7.75
N LYS A 38 4.67 -17.60 -8.28
CA LYS A 38 4.00 -18.81 -8.74
C LYS A 38 3.53 -19.68 -7.55
N GLU A 39 4.36 -19.74 -6.52
CA GLU A 39 4.05 -20.42 -5.27
C GLU A 39 3.24 -19.48 -4.36
N ARG A 40 2.33 -20.05 -3.57
CA ARG A 40 1.63 -19.28 -2.54
C ARG A 40 2.60 -18.89 -1.43
N VAL A 41 2.64 -17.60 -1.11
CA VAL A 41 3.40 -17.04 0.01
C VAL A 41 2.48 -16.09 0.77
N ALA A 42 2.22 -16.39 2.02
CA ALA A 42 1.43 -15.49 2.86
C ALA A 42 2.26 -14.30 3.33
N LEU A 43 1.64 -13.14 3.47
CA LEU A 43 2.31 -11.94 3.98
C LEU A 43 2.90 -12.20 5.37
N SER A 44 2.19 -12.93 6.24
CA SER A 44 2.66 -13.27 7.60
C SER A 44 3.92 -14.12 7.66
N GLU A 45 4.27 -14.81 6.58
CA GLU A 45 5.51 -15.59 6.50
C GLU A 45 6.75 -14.70 6.30
N VAL A 46 6.58 -13.50 5.74
CA VAL A 46 7.68 -12.64 5.28
C VAL A 46 7.69 -11.25 5.91
N PHE A 47 6.62 -10.90 6.63
CA PHE A 47 6.45 -9.58 7.24
C PHE A 47 5.73 -9.68 8.59
N ASN A 48 6.40 -9.22 9.65
CA ASN A 48 5.87 -9.23 11.03
C ASN A 48 5.54 -7.81 11.54
N GLY A 49 5.15 -6.92 10.65
CA GLY A 49 4.93 -5.52 10.99
C GLY A 49 6.20 -4.67 10.88
N TYR A 50 5.99 -3.36 10.75
CA TYR A 50 7.06 -2.37 10.74
C TYR A 50 6.69 -1.18 11.62
N THR A 51 7.59 -0.81 12.51
CA THR A 51 7.53 0.45 13.25
C THR A 51 8.86 1.17 13.09
N GLY A 52 8.86 2.33 12.46
CA GLY A 52 10.09 3.05 12.16
C GLY A 52 9.84 4.33 11.37
N LEU A 53 10.91 4.94 10.90
CA LEU A 53 10.83 6.19 10.16
C LEU A 53 10.21 6.00 8.77
N ALA A 54 9.39 6.97 8.39
CA ALA A 54 8.74 7.06 7.10
C ALA A 54 8.86 8.47 6.53
N SER A 55 8.96 8.56 5.21
CA SER A 55 8.88 9.83 4.46
C SER A 55 7.51 9.93 3.79
N LEU A 56 6.75 10.99 4.05
CA LEU A 56 5.57 11.34 3.27
C LEU A 56 5.94 12.36 2.21
N HIS A 57 5.62 12.06 0.98
CA HIS A 57 5.86 12.92 -0.17
C HIS A 57 4.61 13.00 -1.04
N THR A 58 4.16 14.22 -1.33
CA THR A 58 3.01 14.47 -2.20
C THR A 58 3.46 14.77 -3.61
N THR A 59 2.90 14.05 -4.58
CA THR A 59 3.11 14.30 -6.00
C THR A 59 1.81 14.79 -6.63
N MET A 60 1.86 15.97 -7.22
CA MET A 60 0.73 16.58 -7.92
C MET A 60 0.83 16.28 -9.41
N LEU A 61 -0.06 15.43 -9.90
CA LEU A 61 -0.09 15.04 -11.32
C LEU A 61 -1.53 14.94 -11.83
N PRO A 62 -1.76 15.04 -13.14
CA PRO A 62 -3.05 14.77 -13.75
C PRO A 62 -3.47 13.31 -13.50
N TYR A 63 -4.77 13.08 -13.40
CA TYR A 63 -5.33 11.73 -13.31
C TYR A 63 -4.89 10.89 -14.53
N GLY A 64 -4.52 9.64 -14.30
CA GLY A 64 -4.04 8.72 -15.32
C GLY A 64 -2.58 8.94 -15.75
N ALA A 65 -1.93 10.03 -15.31
CA ALA A 65 -0.52 10.24 -15.62
C ALA A 65 0.38 9.31 -14.78
N PRO A 66 1.47 8.78 -15.35
CA PRO A 66 2.44 8.00 -14.60
C PRO A 66 3.21 8.88 -13.61
N ILE A 67 3.50 8.33 -12.44
CA ILE A 67 4.50 8.90 -11.52
C ILE A 67 5.88 8.55 -12.08
N ASP A 68 6.56 9.52 -12.66
CA ASP A 68 7.92 9.38 -13.13
C ASP A 68 8.95 9.74 -12.06
N ALA A 69 10.22 9.36 -12.28
CA ALA A 69 11.30 9.57 -11.31
C ALA A 69 11.47 11.04 -10.89
N GLY A 70 11.11 12.00 -11.75
CA GLY A 70 11.15 13.45 -11.44
C GLY A 70 10.15 13.90 -10.37
N TYR A 71 9.15 13.08 -10.07
CA TYR A 71 8.16 13.35 -9.01
C TYR A 71 8.54 12.75 -7.66
N LEU A 72 9.66 12.03 -7.57
CA LEU A 72 10.08 11.36 -6.34
C LEU A 72 10.91 12.29 -5.43
N PRO A 73 10.92 12.05 -4.12
CA PRO A 73 11.84 12.74 -3.22
C PRO A 73 13.29 12.35 -3.52
N LYS A 74 14.23 13.25 -3.18
CA LYS A 74 15.68 13.00 -3.37
C LYS A 74 16.26 11.98 -2.37
N SER A 75 15.57 11.78 -1.27
CA SER A 75 15.92 10.82 -0.20
C SER A 75 14.66 10.27 0.43
N SER A 76 14.75 9.11 1.06
CA SER A 76 13.65 8.49 1.78
C SER A 76 14.15 7.69 2.96
N HIS A 77 13.26 7.50 3.94
CA HIS A 77 13.39 6.47 4.97
C HIS A 77 13.00 5.09 4.39
N PRO A 78 13.24 4.00 5.15
CA PRO A 78 12.83 2.65 4.71
C PRO A 78 11.34 2.53 4.35
N ALA A 79 10.47 3.32 4.95
CA ALA A 79 9.08 3.47 4.52
C ALA A 79 8.92 4.77 3.72
N LEU A 80 8.39 4.66 2.50
CA LEU A 80 8.03 5.79 1.65
C LEU A 80 6.52 5.79 1.43
N ILE A 81 5.91 6.93 1.70
CA ILE A 81 4.49 7.17 1.47
C ILE A 81 4.38 8.18 0.34
N LEU A 82 3.86 7.73 -0.80
CA LEU A 82 3.55 8.59 -1.94
C LEU A 82 2.07 8.92 -1.93
N ARG A 83 1.76 10.20 -1.79
CA ARG A 83 0.40 10.70 -1.89
C ARG A 83 0.23 11.40 -3.22
N THR A 84 -0.84 11.08 -3.93
CA THR A 84 -1.31 11.83 -5.09
C THR A 84 -2.42 12.79 -4.67
N ASN A 85 -2.97 13.54 -5.60
CA ASN A 85 -4.11 14.41 -5.33
C ASN A 85 -5.46 13.73 -5.58
N LEU A 86 -5.51 12.41 -5.48
CA LEU A 86 -6.73 11.63 -5.72
C LEU A 86 -7.80 11.96 -4.67
N GLU A 87 -8.94 12.44 -5.13
CA GLU A 87 -10.09 12.76 -4.27
C GLU A 87 -11.15 11.66 -4.30
N GLY A 88 -11.88 11.52 -3.20
CA GLY A 88 -13.06 10.65 -3.13
C GLY A 88 -12.76 9.15 -3.12
N PHE A 89 -11.56 8.78 -2.79
CA PHE A 89 -10.97 7.46 -2.86
C PHE A 89 -11.83 6.32 -2.27
N CYS A 90 -12.43 6.50 -1.08
CA CYS A 90 -13.14 5.41 -0.38
C CYS A 90 -14.47 4.99 -1.03
N ALA A 91 -14.97 5.74 -2.01
CA ALA A 91 -16.24 5.49 -2.68
C ALA A 91 -16.08 5.34 -4.20
N LYS A 92 -14.84 5.32 -4.69
CA LYS A 92 -14.57 5.28 -6.13
C LYS A 92 -14.35 3.84 -6.57
N ASP A 93 -15.09 3.42 -7.59
CA ASP A 93 -14.76 2.26 -8.38
C ASP A 93 -13.69 2.66 -9.41
N PHE A 94 -12.54 2.01 -9.34
CA PHE A 94 -11.42 2.26 -10.24
C PHE A 94 -11.44 1.38 -11.49
N SER A 95 -12.33 0.40 -11.56
CA SER A 95 -12.42 -0.50 -12.71
C SER A 95 -12.66 0.27 -14.01
N ASN A 96 -11.84 0.00 -15.02
CA ASN A 96 -11.87 0.66 -16.34
C ASN A 96 -11.68 2.19 -16.27
N SER A 97 -10.97 2.69 -15.27
CA SER A 97 -10.79 4.14 -15.07
C SER A 97 -9.37 4.64 -15.37
N GLU A 98 -8.43 3.74 -15.65
CA GLU A 98 -7.03 4.03 -15.95
C GLU A 98 -6.39 5.00 -14.93
N PRO A 99 -6.33 4.66 -13.64
CA PRO A 99 -5.72 5.51 -12.63
C PRO A 99 -4.23 5.70 -12.87
N SER A 100 -3.66 6.73 -12.24
CA SER A 100 -2.21 6.93 -12.20
C SER A 100 -1.50 5.69 -11.63
N TYR A 101 -0.25 5.51 -11.98
CA TYR A 101 0.59 4.36 -11.60
C TYR A 101 2.06 4.80 -11.49
N ILE A 102 2.94 3.93 -11.04
CA ILE A 102 4.38 4.21 -10.92
C ILE A 102 5.09 3.70 -12.18
N SER A 103 5.79 4.58 -12.90
CA SER A 103 6.55 4.14 -14.07
C SER A 103 7.69 3.19 -13.67
N PRO A 104 8.13 2.26 -14.53
CA PRO A 104 9.25 1.37 -14.22
C PRO A 104 10.52 2.10 -13.77
N LYS A 105 10.86 3.24 -14.41
CA LYS A 105 12.02 4.07 -14.02
C LYS A 105 11.83 4.71 -12.64
N ALA A 106 10.62 5.11 -12.29
CA ALA A 106 10.34 5.63 -10.95
C ALA A 106 10.44 4.51 -9.91
N MET A 107 9.97 3.31 -10.21
CA MET A 107 10.10 2.19 -9.30
C MET A 107 11.57 1.78 -9.10
N GLU A 108 12.39 1.79 -10.15
CA GLU A 108 13.85 1.60 -10.03
C GLU A 108 14.48 2.65 -9.10
N ALA A 109 14.08 3.90 -9.23
CA ALA A 109 14.55 4.97 -8.35
C ALA A 109 14.09 4.78 -6.89
N ILE A 110 12.85 4.35 -6.65
CA ILE A 110 12.35 4.01 -5.31
C ILE A 110 13.18 2.88 -4.68
N VAL A 111 13.49 1.85 -5.46
CA VAL A 111 14.37 0.75 -5.01
C VAL A 111 15.78 1.27 -4.69
N ALA A 112 16.33 2.14 -5.53
CA ALA A 112 17.65 2.74 -5.33
C ALA A 112 17.72 3.65 -4.07
N LEU A 113 16.60 4.27 -3.68
CA LEU A 113 16.47 5.00 -2.42
C LEU A 113 16.50 4.10 -1.17
N GLY A 114 16.50 2.78 -1.32
CA GLY A 114 16.52 1.82 -0.22
C GLY A 114 15.15 1.61 0.44
N VAL A 115 14.06 2.00 -0.21
CA VAL A 115 12.69 1.83 0.29
C VAL A 115 12.38 0.33 0.44
N LYS A 116 11.91 -0.05 1.62
CA LYS A 116 11.46 -1.42 1.95
C LYS A 116 9.95 -1.53 2.01
N HIS A 117 9.28 -0.47 2.47
CA HIS A 117 7.83 -0.41 2.62
C HIS A 117 7.31 0.78 1.83
N LEU A 118 6.69 0.51 0.69
CA LEU A 118 6.08 1.52 -0.17
C LEU A 118 4.60 1.59 0.14
N LEU A 119 4.08 2.79 0.42
CA LEU A 119 2.67 3.05 0.60
C LEU A 119 2.20 4.06 -0.46
N ILE A 120 1.09 3.78 -1.12
CA ILE A 120 0.49 4.67 -2.12
C ILE A 120 -1.01 4.80 -1.92
N ASP A 121 -1.55 5.93 -2.31
CA ASP A 121 -2.99 6.17 -2.34
C ASP A 121 -3.65 5.77 -3.68
N LEU A 122 -2.95 5.04 -4.52
CA LEU A 122 -3.43 4.50 -5.79
C LEU A 122 -3.96 3.08 -5.62
N PRO A 123 -4.84 2.61 -6.53
CA PRO A 123 -5.36 1.24 -6.49
C PRO A 123 -4.29 0.19 -6.84
N SER A 124 -3.26 0.56 -7.61
CA SER A 124 -2.11 -0.29 -7.91
C SER A 124 -0.87 0.53 -8.23
N VAL A 125 0.32 -0.07 -8.02
CA VAL A 125 1.59 0.49 -8.50
C VAL A 125 1.76 0.34 -10.00
N ASP A 126 1.11 -0.65 -10.63
CA ASP A 126 1.10 -0.86 -12.09
C ASP A 126 -0.18 -0.30 -12.75
N PRO A 127 -0.19 -0.05 -14.06
CA PRO A 127 -1.40 0.33 -14.79
C PRO A 127 -2.43 -0.80 -14.78
N GLU A 128 -3.71 -0.44 -14.80
CA GLU A 128 -4.82 -1.42 -14.84
C GLU A 128 -4.72 -2.35 -16.07
N PHE A 129 -4.33 -1.80 -17.21
CA PHE A 129 -4.23 -2.54 -18.48
C PHE A 129 -2.77 -2.67 -18.91
N ASP A 130 -2.04 -3.60 -18.32
CA ASP A 130 -0.63 -3.89 -18.64
C ASP A 130 -0.41 -5.30 -19.23
N GLN A 131 -1.50 -6.02 -19.56
CA GLN A 131 -1.49 -7.40 -20.05
C GLN A 131 -0.83 -8.40 -19.06
N GLY A 132 -0.85 -8.09 -17.77
CA GLY A 132 -0.22 -8.91 -16.72
C GLY A 132 1.30 -8.78 -16.66
N ALA A 133 1.87 -7.71 -17.21
CA ALA A 133 3.31 -7.49 -17.17
C ALA A 133 3.83 -7.19 -15.77
N LEU A 134 3.04 -6.44 -14.95
CA LEU A 134 3.30 -6.12 -13.54
C LEU A 134 4.74 -5.64 -13.31
N LEU A 135 5.19 -4.69 -14.14
CA LEU A 135 6.59 -4.28 -14.18
C LEU A 135 7.03 -3.58 -12.90
N ALA A 136 6.19 -2.71 -12.33
CA ALA A 136 6.52 -2.01 -11.10
C ALA A 136 6.60 -2.99 -9.92
N HIS A 137 5.66 -3.93 -9.79
CA HIS A 137 5.74 -5.00 -8.79
C HIS A 137 7.02 -5.82 -8.93
N ARG A 138 7.33 -6.27 -10.16
CA ARG A 138 8.53 -7.07 -10.43
C ARG A 138 9.82 -6.35 -10.07
N ILE A 139 9.93 -5.07 -10.40
CA ILE A 139 11.08 -4.23 -10.05
C ILE A 139 11.15 -4.06 -8.55
N PHE A 140 10.03 -3.74 -7.88
CA PHE A 140 10.03 -3.50 -6.44
C PHE A 140 10.47 -4.73 -5.65
N TRP A 141 10.02 -5.92 -5.99
CA TRP A 141 10.43 -7.15 -5.32
C TRP A 141 11.69 -7.80 -5.91
N GLY A 142 12.35 -7.15 -6.90
CA GLY A 142 13.60 -7.62 -7.49
C GLY A 142 13.46 -8.96 -8.19
N TYR A 143 12.36 -9.13 -8.95
CA TYR A 143 12.08 -10.36 -9.70
C TYR A 143 13.08 -10.58 -10.82
N GLN A 144 13.75 -11.73 -10.84
CA GLN A 144 14.66 -12.15 -11.89
C GLN A 144 14.54 -13.67 -12.10
N ASN A 145 14.16 -14.06 -13.32
CA ASN A 145 14.13 -15.48 -13.73
C ASN A 145 13.42 -16.44 -12.75
N GLY A 146 12.30 -16.02 -12.19
CA GLY A 146 11.53 -16.85 -11.25
C GLY A 146 11.89 -16.67 -9.78
N THR A 147 12.88 -15.84 -9.44
CA THR A 147 13.31 -15.57 -8.07
C THR A 147 13.06 -14.13 -7.68
N PHE A 148 12.93 -13.89 -6.37
CA PHE A 148 12.76 -12.57 -5.77
C PHE A 148 13.91 -12.28 -4.82
N THR A 149 14.51 -11.09 -4.92
CA THR A 149 15.65 -10.70 -4.09
C THR A 149 15.27 -9.79 -2.92
N ARG A 150 14.04 -9.25 -2.93
CA ARG A 150 13.53 -8.29 -1.93
C ARG A 150 12.28 -8.83 -1.22
N THR A 151 12.39 -10.05 -0.72
CA THR A 151 11.27 -10.84 -0.19
C THR A 151 10.64 -10.28 1.09
N SER A 152 11.37 -9.46 1.87
CA SER A 152 10.87 -8.79 3.07
C SER A 152 10.28 -7.39 2.80
N CYS A 153 10.21 -6.96 1.54
CA CYS A 153 9.64 -5.67 1.17
C CYS A 153 8.14 -5.78 0.92
N THR A 154 7.39 -4.72 1.28
CA THR A 154 5.93 -4.68 1.15
C THR A 154 5.47 -3.49 0.35
N ILE A 155 4.36 -3.66 -0.36
CA ILE A 155 3.60 -2.57 -0.95
C ILE A 155 2.30 -2.44 -0.16
N THR A 156 1.88 -1.22 0.14
CA THR A 156 0.56 -0.91 0.68
C THR A 156 -0.15 -0.02 -0.33
N GLU A 157 -1.22 -0.54 -0.89
CA GLU A 157 -2.03 0.14 -1.88
C GLU A 157 -3.32 0.66 -1.27
N MET A 158 -3.97 1.57 -1.98
CA MET A 158 -5.19 2.19 -1.52
C MET A 158 -5.03 2.81 -0.11
N ALA A 159 -3.87 3.36 0.22
CA ALA A 159 -3.61 3.98 1.52
C ALA A 159 -4.37 5.31 1.63
N ARG A 160 -5.21 5.44 2.68
CA ARG A 160 -5.94 6.68 2.91
C ARG A 160 -5.07 7.70 3.64
N ILE A 161 -4.50 8.64 2.88
CA ILE A 161 -3.62 9.67 3.42
C ILE A 161 -4.37 11.00 3.52
N PRO A 162 -4.66 11.52 4.76
CA PRO A 162 -5.42 12.75 4.92
C PRO A 162 -4.71 13.97 4.33
N LYS A 163 -5.45 14.85 3.64
CA LYS A 163 -4.89 16.05 2.99
C LYS A 163 -4.25 17.06 3.95
N HIS A 164 -4.73 17.12 5.20
CA HIS A 164 -4.21 18.05 6.19
C HIS A 164 -2.83 17.64 6.75
N VAL A 165 -2.41 16.40 6.54
CA VAL A 165 -1.07 15.94 6.93
C VAL A 165 -0.05 16.51 5.94
N GLN A 166 0.91 17.29 6.45
CA GLN A 166 1.95 17.89 5.61
C GLN A 166 3.03 16.87 5.27
N ASP A 167 3.69 17.05 4.12
CA ASP A 167 4.85 16.25 3.74
C ASP A 167 5.97 16.39 4.79
N GLY A 168 6.72 15.31 4.98
CA GLY A 168 7.80 15.29 5.96
C GLY A 168 8.11 13.91 6.51
N GLU A 169 8.74 13.91 7.67
CA GLU A 169 9.18 12.71 8.37
C GLU A 169 8.20 12.32 9.46
N PHE A 170 7.92 11.04 9.56
CA PHE A 170 7.00 10.44 10.53
C PHE A 170 7.60 9.17 11.10
N VAL A 171 7.11 8.74 12.25
CA VAL A 171 7.16 7.34 12.64
C VAL A 171 5.89 6.69 12.13
N ILE A 172 6.02 5.60 11.40
CA ILE A 172 4.88 4.79 10.96
C ILE A 172 4.78 3.53 11.79
N SER A 173 3.55 3.15 12.16
CA SER A 173 3.21 1.79 12.58
C SER A 173 2.40 1.14 11.46
N LEU A 174 3.00 0.18 10.79
CA LEU A 174 2.39 -0.64 9.74
C LEU A 174 2.23 -2.05 10.30
N GLN A 175 1.00 -2.38 10.67
CA GLN A 175 0.63 -3.69 11.23
C GLN A 175 -0.37 -4.37 10.30
N THR A 176 -0.32 -5.68 10.26
CA THR A 176 -1.15 -6.51 9.39
C THR A 176 -1.82 -7.63 10.19
N LEU A 177 -2.89 -8.17 9.65
CA LEU A 177 -3.53 -9.36 10.20
C LEU A 177 -2.71 -10.60 9.83
N ASP A 178 -2.72 -11.59 10.72
CA ASP A 178 -2.08 -12.89 10.48
C ASP A 178 -3.05 -13.81 9.71
N TRP A 179 -3.16 -13.57 8.42
CA TRP A 179 -3.96 -14.37 7.49
C TRP A 179 -3.07 -15.10 6.49
N GLU A 180 -3.48 -16.29 6.10
CA GLU A 180 -2.82 -17.07 5.03
C GLU A 180 -3.16 -16.50 3.64
N SER A 181 -2.72 -15.24 3.41
CA SER A 181 -2.92 -14.52 2.15
C SER A 181 -1.68 -13.68 1.82
N ASP A 182 -1.40 -13.51 0.55
CA ASP A 182 -0.34 -12.65 0.03
C ASP A 182 -0.60 -11.15 0.31
N ALA A 183 -1.87 -10.80 0.48
CA ALA A 183 -2.32 -9.47 0.86
C ALA A 183 -3.37 -9.54 1.98
N VAL A 184 -3.34 -8.56 2.86
CA VAL A 184 -4.30 -8.43 3.96
C VAL A 184 -4.72 -6.98 4.16
N PRO A 185 -5.94 -6.71 4.65
CA PRO A 185 -6.34 -5.37 5.06
C PRO A 185 -5.36 -4.80 6.09
N SER A 186 -4.99 -3.54 5.94
CA SER A 186 -4.08 -2.86 6.85
C SER A 186 -4.55 -1.47 7.20
N ASN A 187 -4.08 -0.95 8.33
CA ASN A 187 -4.39 0.39 8.80
C ASN A 187 -3.11 1.09 9.29
N PRO A 188 -2.27 1.59 8.39
CA PRO A 188 -1.04 2.29 8.74
C PRO A 188 -1.34 3.55 9.56
N VAL A 189 -0.60 3.77 10.66
CA VAL A 189 -0.75 4.93 11.52
C VAL A 189 0.54 5.75 11.52
N LEU A 190 0.41 7.07 11.29
CA LEU A 190 1.53 8.01 11.29
C LEU A 190 1.57 8.83 12.57
N TYR A 191 2.75 8.92 13.16
CA TYR A 191 3.04 9.76 14.32
C TYR A 191 4.03 10.85 13.89
N PRO A 192 3.70 12.14 14.09
CA PRO A 192 4.62 13.24 13.75
C PRO A 192 5.93 13.12 14.54
N VAL A 193 7.06 13.29 13.87
CA VAL A 193 8.35 13.46 14.53
C VAL A 193 8.44 14.92 15.00
N LYS A 194 8.60 15.13 16.32
CA LYS A 194 8.88 16.47 16.84
C LYS A 194 10.31 16.85 16.44
N LYS A 195 10.47 17.92 15.67
CA LYS A 195 11.77 18.59 15.57
C LYS A 195 12.01 19.34 16.87
N GLU A 196 13.09 19.03 17.58
CA GLU A 196 13.55 19.90 18.66
C GLU A 196 13.86 21.27 18.04
N VAL A 197 13.18 22.30 18.51
CA VAL A 197 13.55 23.67 18.16
C VAL A 197 14.82 23.95 18.97
N GLU A 198 15.98 23.96 18.31
CA GLU A 198 17.20 24.51 18.94
C GLU A 198 16.84 25.92 19.40
N GLN A 199 16.81 26.13 20.71
CA GLN A 199 16.69 27.46 21.30
C GLN A 199 18.04 28.13 21.08
N GLU A 200 18.07 29.13 20.19
CA GLU A 200 19.18 30.09 20.07
C GLU A 200 19.30 30.97 21.34
#